data_4d50e294c4da2ed62a3161582eef33f9
#
_entry.id   4d50e294c4da2ed62a3161582eef33f9
#
_cell.length_a   1.000
_cell.length_b   1.000
_cell.length_c   1.000
_cell.angle_alpha   90.00
_cell.angle_beta   90.00
_cell.angle_gamma   90.00
#
_symmetry.space_group_name_H-M   'P 1'
#
loop_
_entity.id
_entity.type
_entity.pdbx_description
1 polymer ?
#
loop_
_entity_poly.entity_id
_entity_poly.type
_entity_poly.pdbx_seq_one_letter_code
_entity_poly.pdbx_strand_id
1 'polypeptide(L)'
;MKLVSPKIGTLILFSATLLCACIQKDYVFFGESENWRVQYTVTDDSGCNSTKGYIKYLGNNPMPEQLKFSVDNTEGASISLDENGMFFLPYGCSNATEGSELKATIKWDSQSETIQLPLK
;
A
#
# COMPACT_ATOMS: atom_id res chain seq x y z
N MET A 1 -38.64 -17.89 29.12
CA MET A 1 -38.17 -16.67 28.76
C MET A 1 -36.93 -16.27 29.40
N LYS A 2 -36.78 -16.37 30.61
CA LYS A 2 -35.56 -15.93 31.19
C LYS A 2 -34.40 -16.78 30.77
N LEU A 3 -34.57 -17.88 30.25
CA LEU A 3 -33.49 -18.74 29.85
C LEU A 3 -32.57 -18.16 28.85
N VAL A 4 -33.04 -17.21 28.17
CA VAL A 4 -32.30 -16.65 27.07
C VAL A 4 -31.03 -15.95 27.50
N SER A 5 -31.09 -15.32 28.60
CA SER A 5 -30.01 -14.46 29.06
C SER A 5 -28.64 -15.12 29.13
N PRO A 6 -28.52 -16.26 29.71
CA PRO A 6 -27.20 -16.84 29.90
C PRO A 6 -26.47 -17.12 28.61
N LYS A 7 -27.20 -17.44 27.63
CA LYS A 7 -26.58 -17.76 26.37
C LYS A 7 -25.91 -16.59 25.73
N ILE A 8 -26.47 -15.47 25.92
CA ILE A 8 -25.97 -14.28 25.34
C ILE A 8 -24.60 -13.93 25.86
N GLY A 9 -24.39 -14.11 27.14
CA GLY A 9 -23.12 -13.84 27.72
C GLY A 9 -22.00 -14.66 27.11
N THR A 10 -22.30 -15.88 26.81
CA THR A 10 -21.32 -16.76 26.25
C THR A 10 -20.87 -16.30 24.87
N LEU A 11 -21.75 -15.79 24.11
CA LEU A 11 -21.42 -15.33 22.80
C LEU A 11 -20.47 -14.16 22.82
N ILE A 12 -20.64 -13.30 23.76
CA ILE A 12 -19.82 -12.12 23.85
C ILE A 12 -18.37 -12.48 24.13
N LEU A 13 -18.13 -13.41 24.98
CA LEU A 13 -16.80 -13.85 25.29
C LEU A 13 -16.09 -14.39 24.08
N PHE A 14 -16.80 -15.11 23.30
CA PHE A 14 -16.28 -15.67 22.13
C PHE A 14 -15.76 -14.65 21.17
N SER A 15 -16.52 -13.59 21.00
CA SER A 15 -16.12 -12.53 20.10
C SER A 15 -14.84 -11.84 20.54
N ALA A 16 -14.71 -11.63 21.81
CA ALA A 16 -13.54 -10.94 22.32
C ALA A 16 -12.27 -11.71 22.03
N THR A 17 -12.34 -13.00 22.14
CA THR A 17 -11.18 -13.82 21.88
C THR A 17 -10.72 -13.72 20.43
N LEU A 18 -11.65 -13.67 19.55
CA LEU A 18 -11.31 -13.60 18.15
C LEU A 18 -10.56 -12.33 17.79
N LEU A 19 -10.94 -11.24 18.40
CA LEU A 19 -10.29 -9.97 18.12
C LEU A 19 -8.82 -9.99 18.44
N CYS A 20 -8.44 -10.64 19.51
CA CYS A 20 -7.06 -10.66 19.92
C CYS A 20 -6.17 -11.44 18.97
N ALA A 21 -6.73 -12.36 18.24
CA ALA A 21 -5.93 -13.27 17.45
C ALA A 21 -5.53 -12.74 16.08
N CYS A 22 -6.12 -11.67 15.63
CA CYS A 22 -5.97 -11.27 14.24
C CYS A 22 -5.33 -9.92 14.02
N ILE A 23 -4.54 -9.45 14.95
CA ILE A 23 -3.98 -8.12 14.82
C ILE A 23 -2.75 -8.11 13.96
N GLN A 24 -2.82 -7.42 12.86
CA GLN A 24 -1.68 -7.08 12.03
C GLN A 24 -1.79 -5.60 11.75
N LYS A 25 -0.68 -4.91 11.73
CA LYS A 25 -0.68 -3.48 11.44
C LYS A 25 -0.24 -3.23 10.01
N ASP A 26 -1.03 -2.45 9.32
CA ASP A 26 -0.68 -1.97 8.00
C ASP A 26 -0.36 -0.49 8.10
N TYR A 27 0.72 -0.10 7.45
CA TYR A 27 1.07 1.31 7.31
C TYR A 27 0.87 1.64 5.84
N VAL A 28 -0.07 2.52 5.56
CA VAL A 28 -0.38 2.89 4.18
C VAL A 28 0.21 4.26 3.88
N PHE A 29 1.14 4.29 2.97
CA PHE A 29 1.76 5.52 2.50
C PHE A 29 1.14 5.88 1.16
N PHE A 30 0.69 7.11 1.01
CA PHE A 30 -0.10 7.50 -0.14
C PHE A 30 0.24 8.92 -0.58
N GLY A 31 0.37 9.13 -1.87
CA GLY A 31 0.60 10.46 -2.40
C GLY A 31 0.22 10.58 -3.86
N GLU A 32 0.04 11.81 -4.28
CA GLU A 32 -0.29 12.12 -5.66
C GLU A 32 0.52 13.31 -6.12
N SER A 33 0.83 13.31 -7.41
CA SER A 33 1.40 14.47 -8.09
C SER A 33 0.47 14.82 -9.24
N GLU A 34 0.93 15.67 -10.14
CA GLU A 34 0.12 16.08 -11.28
C GLU A 34 -0.27 14.89 -12.14
N ASN A 35 0.64 13.95 -12.35
CA ASN A 35 0.41 12.86 -13.30
C ASN A 35 0.35 11.48 -12.68
N TRP A 36 0.61 11.34 -11.38
CA TRP A 36 0.75 10.01 -10.79
C TRP A 36 0.11 9.92 -9.41
N ARG A 37 -0.36 8.73 -9.10
CA ARG A 37 -0.81 8.35 -7.75
C ARG A 37 -0.02 7.13 -7.34
N VAL A 38 0.47 7.12 -6.12
CA VAL A 38 1.22 5.98 -5.59
C VAL A 38 0.67 5.61 -4.23
N GLN A 39 0.42 4.34 -4.05
CA GLN A 39 0.08 3.80 -2.74
C GLN A 39 1.06 2.67 -2.44
N TYR A 40 1.59 2.67 -1.22
CA TYR A 40 2.58 1.70 -0.79
C TYR A 40 2.19 1.26 0.61
N THR A 41 1.85 -0.01 0.77
CA THR A 41 1.40 -0.54 2.04
C THR A 41 2.45 -1.47 2.60
N VAL A 42 2.81 -1.24 3.86
CA VAL A 42 3.77 -2.06 4.58
C VAL A 42 3.01 -2.76 5.70
N THR A 43 3.04 -4.08 5.71
CA THR A 43 2.37 -4.87 6.72
C THR A 43 3.40 -5.36 7.72
N ASP A 44 3.20 -5.03 8.99
CA ASP A 44 4.08 -5.44 10.07
C ASP A 44 3.90 -6.95 10.29
N ASP A 45 4.94 -7.68 9.99
CA ASP A 45 4.91 -9.14 10.05
C ASP A 45 6.19 -9.62 10.72
N SER A 46 6.17 -10.82 11.27
CA SER A 46 7.36 -11.35 11.91
C SER A 46 8.37 -11.70 10.82
N GLY A 47 9.58 -11.22 10.95
CA GLY A 47 10.62 -11.44 9.96
C GLY A 47 10.81 -10.23 9.11
N CYS A 48 10.17 -10.12 7.98
CA CYS A 48 10.25 -8.91 7.19
C CYS A 48 8.87 -8.29 7.09
N ASN A 49 8.82 -6.97 7.01
CA ASN A 49 7.56 -6.28 6.79
C ASN A 49 7.23 -6.36 5.32
N SER A 50 6.19 -7.07 4.99
CA SER A 50 5.83 -7.31 3.58
C SER A 50 5.24 -6.05 2.97
N THR A 51 5.45 -5.89 1.67
CA THR A 51 5.02 -4.69 0.96
C THR A 51 4.15 -5.03 -0.23
N LYS A 52 3.24 -4.12 -0.54
CA LYS A 52 2.44 -4.16 -1.76
C LYS A 52 2.02 -2.74 -2.10
N GLY A 53 1.56 -2.52 -3.29
CA GLY A 53 1.13 -1.19 -3.68
C GLY A 53 0.90 -1.08 -5.17
N TYR A 54 0.70 0.15 -5.61
CA TYR A 54 0.47 0.40 -7.03
C TYR A 54 0.90 1.82 -7.41
N ILE A 55 1.12 1.98 -8.70
CA ILE A 55 1.35 3.26 -9.35
C ILE A 55 0.23 3.42 -10.36
N LYS A 56 -0.40 4.58 -10.40
CA LYS A 56 -1.48 4.86 -11.35
C LYS A 56 -1.24 6.17 -12.06
N TYR A 57 -1.41 6.16 -13.39
CA TYR A 57 -1.30 7.36 -14.20
C TYR A 57 -2.59 8.17 -14.11
N LEU A 58 -2.46 9.45 -13.83
CA LEU A 58 -3.60 10.38 -13.71
C LEU A 58 -3.60 11.44 -14.81
N GLY A 59 -2.60 11.44 -15.66
CA GLY A 59 -2.42 12.52 -16.62
C GLY A 59 -3.48 12.54 -17.72
N ASN A 60 -3.53 13.65 -18.42
CA ASN A 60 -4.47 13.85 -19.52
C ASN A 60 -3.87 13.49 -20.88
N ASN A 61 -2.55 13.32 -20.94
CA ASN A 61 -1.87 12.90 -22.15
C ASN A 61 -1.98 11.39 -22.31
N PRO A 62 -1.70 10.85 -23.48
CA PRO A 62 -1.66 9.40 -23.64
C PRO A 62 -0.71 8.77 -22.63
N MET A 63 -1.08 7.61 -22.13
CA MET A 63 -0.25 6.90 -21.17
C MET A 63 1.12 6.61 -21.77
N PRO A 64 2.19 6.76 -20.98
CA PRO A 64 3.51 6.38 -21.47
C PRO A 64 3.58 4.88 -21.69
N GLU A 65 4.37 4.48 -22.69
CA GLU A 65 4.54 3.07 -22.99
C GLU A 65 5.38 2.37 -21.93
N GLN A 66 6.37 3.08 -21.42
CA GLN A 66 7.25 2.54 -20.40
C GLN A 66 7.62 3.59 -19.38
N LEU A 67 7.90 3.16 -18.17
CA LEU A 67 8.36 4.06 -17.15
C LEU A 67 9.40 3.38 -16.27
N LYS A 68 10.07 4.20 -15.47
CA LYS A 68 11.03 3.76 -14.48
C LYS A 68 10.56 4.32 -13.16
N PHE A 69 10.65 3.55 -12.09
CA PHE A 69 10.20 4.03 -10.80
C PHE A 69 11.13 3.59 -9.67
N SER A 70 11.01 4.31 -8.56
CA SER A 70 11.69 3.97 -7.32
C SER A 70 10.73 4.35 -6.18
N VAL A 71 10.42 3.41 -5.31
CA VAL A 71 9.62 3.62 -4.11
C VAL A 71 10.28 2.87 -2.97
N ASP A 72 10.76 3.58 -1.95
CA ASP A 72 11.50 2.97 -0.86
C ASP A 72 12.67 2.15 -1.42
N ASN A 73 12.73 0.86 -1.14
CA ASN A 73 13.78 0.01 -1.68
C ASN A 73 13.32 -0.83 -2.87
N THR A 74 12.20 -0.48 -3.46
CA THR A 74 11.66 -1.17 -4.63
C THR A 74 11.86 -0.29 -5.85
N GLU A 75 12.41 -0.85 -6.92
CA GLU A 75 12.58 -0.09 -8.15
C GLU A 75 12.39 -0.99 -9.36
N GLY A 76 12.07 -0.36 -10.47
CA GLY A 76 11.90 -1.05 -11.74
C GLY A 76 12.18 -0.14 -12.90
N ALA A 77 12.59 -0.72 -14.00
CA ALA A 77 12.87 0.00 -15.23
C ALA A 77 12.15 -0.69 -16.36
N SER A 78 11.73 0.10 -17.34
CA SER A 78 11.04 -0.40 -18.53
C SER A 78 9.77 -1.17 -18.18
N ILE A 79 9.05 -0.71 -17.20
CA ILE A 79 7.77 -1.33 -16.83
C ILE A 79 6.65 -0.70 -17.64
N SER A 80 5.59 -1.46 -17.85
CA SER A 80 4.43 -1.01 -18.62
C SER A 80 3.21 -0.96 -17.72
N LEU A 81 2.36 0.03 -17.96
CA LEU A 81 1.08 0.15 -17.27
C LEU A 81 0.06 -0.76 -17.97
N ASP A 82 -0.93 -1.21 -17.21
CA ASP A 82 -2.03 -1.96 -17.81
C ASP A 82 -3.00 -1.01 -18.51
N GLU A 83 -4.07 -1.55 -19.05
CA GLU A 83 -5.05 -0.74 -19.78
C GLU A 83 -5.77 0.28 -18.92
N ASN A 84 -5.74 0.11 -17.61
CA ASN A 84 -6.32 1.05 -16.67
C ASN A 84 -5.31 2.08 -16.18
N GLY A 85 -4.10 2.06 -16.72
CA GLY A 85 -3.06 2.99 -16.31
C GLY A 85 -2.40 2.61 -15.01
N MET A 86 -2.45 1.35 -14.60
CA MET A 86 -1.91 0.91 -13.33
C MET A 86 -0.76 -0.07 -13.48
N PHE A 87 0.13 -0.03 -12.51
CA PHE A 87 1.17 -1.03 -12.33
C PHE A 87 1.19 -1.42 -10.87
N PHE A 88 1.02 -2.71 -10.57
CA PHE A 88 1.07 -3.20 -9.20
C PHE A 88 2.51 -3.51 -8.83
N LEU A 89 2.96 -2.95 -7.72
CA LEU A 89 4.33 -3.14 -7.27
C LEU A 89 4.56 -4.59 -6.87
N PRO A 90 5.75 -5.14 -7.14
CA PRO A 90 6.03 -6.50 -6.72
C PRO A 90 6.06 -6.59 -5.20
N TYR A 91 5.72 -7.74 -4.68
CA TYR A 91 5.80 -7.98 -3.25
C TYR A 91 7.28 -8.00 -2.83
N GLY A 92 7.55 -7.48 -1.67
CA GLY A 92 8.90 -7.44 -1.16
C GLY A 92 8.89 -7.21 0.33
N CYS A 93 10.03 -6.77 0.86
CA CYS A 93 10.20 -6.46 2.27
C CYS A 93 10.66 -5.03 2.42
N SER A 94 10.29 -4.41 3.53
CA SER A 94 10.70 -3.04 3.81
C SER A 94 11.11 -2.90 5.27
N ASN A 95 11.98 -1.94 5.53
CA ASN A 95 12.30 -1.54 6.89
C ASN A 95 11.48 -0.33 7.33
N ALA A 96 10.54 0.09 6.52
CA ALA A 96 9.72 1.26 6.83
C ALA A 96 8.85 0.99 8.05
N THR A 97 8.63 2.04 8.83
CA THR A 97 7.80 2.00 10.01
C THR A 97 6.82 3.15 9.94
N GLU A 98 5.95 3.24 10.93
CA GLU A 98 4.97 4.30 11.01
C GLU A 98 5.58 5.70 10.89
N GLY A 99 6.80 5.89 11.40
CA GLY A 99 7.46 7.18 11.35
C GLY A 99 8.34 7.41 10.14
N SER A 100 8.36 6.52 9.19
CA SER A 100 9.23 6.66 8.03
C SER A 100 8.74 7.76 7.09
N GLU A 101 9.71 8.43 6.44
CA GLU A 101 9.41 9.39 5.41
C GLU A 101 9.76 8.76 4.07
N LEU A 102 8.74 8.45 3.29
CA LEU A 102 8.92 7.78 2.02
C LEU A 102 8.59 8.71 0.86
N LYS A 103 9.19 8.42 -0.28
CA LYS A 103 8.87 9.13 -1.50
C LYS A 103 8.97 8.18 -2.67
N ALA A 104 8.27 8.51 -3.74
CA ALA A 104 8.34 7.80 -5.00
C ALA A 104 8.92 8.72 -6.06
N THR A 105 9.71 8.18 -6.95
CA THR A 105 10.19 8.92 -8.10
C THR A 105 9.78 8.13 -9.34
N ILE A 106 9.15 8.81 -10.29
CA ILE A 106 8.69 8.18 -11.52
C ILE A 106 9.25 8.96 -12.69
N LYS A 107 9.85 8.25 -13.63
CA LYS A 107 10.45 8.84 -14.84
C LYS A 107 9.85 8.21 -16.09
N TRP A 108 9.47 9.06 -17.01
CA TRP A 108 8.88 8.63 -18.28
C TRP A 108 9.07 9.73 -19.32
N ASP A 109 9.27 9.35 -20.57
CA ASP A 109 9.32 10.30 -21.69
C ASP A 109 10.14 11.57 -21.42
N SER A 110 11.33 11.41 -20.85
CA SER A 110 12.21 12.53 -20.47
C SER A 110 11.64 13.42 -19.37
N GLN A 111 10.62 12.96 -18.68
CA GLN A 111 10.01 13.67 -17.56
C GLN A 111 10.29 12.92 -16.25
N SER A 112 10.16 13.62 -15.14
CA SER A 112 10.37 13.02 -13.83
C SER A 112 9.50 13.73 -12.80
N GLU A 113 8.86 12.98 -11.94
CA GLU A 113 8.13 13.52 -10.79
C GLU A 113 8.53 12.78 -9.53
N THR A 114 8.65 13.52 -8.44
CA THR A 114 8.91 12.95 -7.12
C THR A 114 7.71 13.25 -6.25
N ILE A 115 7.19 12.22 -5.60
CA ILE A 115 5.95 12.30 -4.85
C ILE A 115 6.24 11.93 -3.41
N GLN A 116 5.89 12.81 -2.48
CA GLN A 116 5.99 12.46 -1.07
C GLN A 116 4.85 11.52 -0.72
N LEU A 117 5.15 10.52 0.10
CA LEU A 117 4.18 9.51 0.49
C LEU A 117 3.99 9.56 2.00
N PRO A 118 3.18 10.49 2.49
CA PRO A 118 2.90 10.53 3.92
C PRO A 118 2.03 9.34 4.32
N LEU A 119 2.07 9.04 5.60
CA LEU A 119 1.22 8.00 6.15
C LEU A 119 -0.23 8.45 6.03
N LYS A 120 -1.06 7.57 5.57
CA LYS A 120 -2.46 7.86 5.31
C LYS A 120 -3.30 7.78 6.58
#